data_c5b8d59632cfe6b3b92bc7ff0f1cca23
#
_entry.id   c5b8d59632cfe6b3b92bc7ff0f1cca23
#
_cell.length_a   1.000
_cell.length_b   1.000
_cell.length_c   1.000
_cell.angle_alpha   90.00
_cell.angle_beta   90.00
_cell.angle_gamma   90.00
#
_symmetry.space_group_name_H-M   'P 1'
#
loop_
_entity.id
_entity.type
_entity.pdbx_description
1 polymer ?
#
loop_
_entity_poly.entity_id
_entity_poly.type
_entity_poly.pdbx_seq_one_letter_code
_entity_poly.pdbx_strand_id
1 'polypeptide(L)'
;LSAAGSRYCGHPDQAPLEHGTFAADFFGAVTGAAWGLAACLGREQVGGGQQVDVSCAEAIAAVFVGGQNIGGYAQDGKFERRTGVGMPLGAPATIVPCKDGHVWMLALEPGQWKGLARVMGNPEWMELEMFQDMFARAQNADAIYPLIEEWTMTRSKWEIMERCQEAGVPITAVSSPGSPAAAM
;
A
#
# COMPACT_ATOMS: atom_id res chain seq x y z
N LEU A 1 3.12 -3.96 -20.07
CA LEU A 1 2.21 -3.79 -18.92
C LEU A 1 1.88 -5.18 -18.40
N SER A 2 2.40 -5.54 -17.21
CA SER A 2 1.93 -6.75 -16.56
C SER A 2 0.45 -6.60 -16.24
N ALA A 3 -0.34 -7.65 -16.44
CA ALA A 3 -1.78 -7.65 -16.15
C ALA A 3 -2.09 -7.21 -14.69
N ALA A 4 -1.13 -7.38 -13.79
CA ALA A 4 -1.19 -6.94 -12.40
C ALA A 4 -1.24 -5.42 -12.26
N GLY A 5 -0.28 -4.67 -12.81
CA GLY A 5 -0.24 -3.22 -12.73
C GLY A 5 -1.47 -2.55 -13.33
N SER A 6 -2.00 -3.10 -14.42
CA SER A 6 -3.20 -2.57 -15.07
C SER A 6 -4.48 -2.68 -14.23
N ARG A 7 -4.49 -3.54 -13.21
CA ARG A 7 -5.66 -3.74 -12.35
C ARG A 7 -5.63 -2.96 -11.04
N TYR A 8 -4.45 -2.46 -10.65
CA TYR A 8 -4.29 -1.75 -9.38
C TYR A 8 -4.17 -0.24 -9.52
N CYS A 9 -3.58 0.22 -10.61
CA CYS A 9 -3.26 1.63 -10.75
C CYS A 9 -4.31 2.37 -11.58
N GLY A 10 -4.92 3.39 -10.99
CA GLY A 10 -5.82 4.31 -11.65
C GLY A 10 -7.29 4.12 -11.35
N HIS A 11 -8.09 5.03 -11.85
CA HIS A 11 -9.55 4.97 -11.73
C HIS A 11 -10.15 3.87 -12.61
N PRO A 12 -11.29 3.27 -12.18
CA PRO A 12 -11.93 2.19 -12.93
C PRO A 12 -12.34 2.59 -14.34
N ASP A 13 -12.76 3.85 -14.51
CA ASP A 13 -13.29 4.38 -15.78
C ASP A 13 -12.22 5.02 -16.68
N GLN A 14 -10.96 4.96 -16.28
CA GLN A 14 -9.84 5.51 -17.04
C GLN A 14 -8.91 4.40 -17.54
N ALA A 15 -8.04 4.74 -18.50
CA ALA A 15 -6.98 3.84 -18.91
C ALA A 15 -6.08 3.47 -17.70
N PRO A 16 -5.55 2.24 -17.65
CA PRO A 16 -4.61 1.86 -16.61
C PRO A 16 -3.40 2.81 -16.58
N LEU A 17 -3.00 3.24 -15.39
CA LEU A 17 -1.80 4.04 -15.24
C LEU A 17 -0.56 3.15 -15.37
N GLU A 18 0.42 3.66 -16.07
CA GLU A 18 1.74 3.06 -16.15
C GLU A 18 2.61 3.59 -15.01
N HIS A 19 3.40 2.69 -14.40
CA HIS A 19 4.41 3.14 -13.45
C HIS A 19 5.46 3.97 -14.16
N GLY A 20 5.78 5.15 -13.68
CA GLY A 20 6.78 6.05 -14.25
C GLY A 20 8.23 5.55 -14.10
N THR A 21 8.43 4.29 -13.73
CA THR A 21 9.73 3.64 -13.53
C THR A 21 9.72 2.25 -14.17
N PHE A 22 10.90 1.70 -14.44
CA PHE A 22 11.09 0.32 -14.95
C PHE A 22 10.84 -0.72 -13.84
N ALA A 23 9.65 -0.67 -13.21
CA ALA A 23 9.34 -1.51 -12.05
C ALA A 23 9.45 -3.00 -12.35
N ALA A 24 8.97 -3.47 -13.52
CA ALA A 24 9.04 -4.89 -13.89
C ALA A 24 10.48 -5.38 -14.03
N ASP A 25 11.36 -4.57 -14.65
CA ASP A 25 12.78 -4.89 -14.79
C ASP A 25 13.48 -4.92 -13.42
N PHE A 26 13.13 -3.98 -12.55
CA PHE A 26 13.69 -3.91 -11.20
C PHE A 26 13.31 -5.14 -10.37
N PHE A 27 12.04 -5.51 -10.33
CA PHE A 27 11.58 -6.71 -9.63
C PHE A 27 12.14 -7.99 -10.24
N GLY A 28 12.23 -8.07 -11.57
CA GLY A 28 12.85 -9.17 -12.26
C GLY A 28 14.34 -9.32 -11.90
N ALA A 29 15.07 -8.22 -11.88
CA ALA A 29 16.50 -8.22 -11.52
C ALA A 29 16.73 -8.66 -10.07
N VAL A 30 15.97 -8.13 -9.12
CA VAL A 30 16.07 -8.52 -7.70
C VAL A 30 15.71 -9.99 -7.50
N THR A 31 14.64 -10.46 -8.14
CA THR A 31 14.24 -11.86 -8.11
C THR A 31 15.31 -12.76 -8.73
N GLY A 32 15.89 -12.37 -9.86
CA GLY A 32 16.98 -13.09 -10.51
C GLY A 32 18.23 -13.18 -9.64
N ALA A 33 18.59 -12.10 -8.97
CA ALA A 33 19.71 -12.08 -8.04
C ALA A 33 19.47 -13.03 -6.84
N ALA A 34 18.27 -13.02 -6.25
CA ALA A 34 17.91 -13.89 -5.14
C ALA A 34 17.96 -15.38 -5.54
N TRP A 35 17.33 -15.75 -6.65
CA TRP A 35 17.34 -17.13 -7.13
C TRP A 35 18.71 -17.56 -7.64
N GLY A 36 19.49 -16.66 -8.29
CA GLY A 36 20.87 -16.94 -8.67
C GLY A 36 21.75 -17.26 -7.45
N LEU A 37 21.60 -16.49 -6.37
CA LEU A 37 22.30 -16.79 -5.11
C LEU A 37 21.86 -18.12 -4.51
N ALA A 38 20.57 -18.40 -4.48
CA ALA A 38 20.03 -19.67 -4.00
C ALA A 38 20.58 -20.86 -4.82
N ALA A 39 20.65 -20.74 -6.14
CA ALA A 39 21.22 -21.74 -7.03
C ALA A 39 22.73 -21.97 -6.76
N CYS A 40 23.48 -20.89 -6.53
CA CYS A 40 24.89 -20.97 -6.14
C CYS A 40 25.09 -21.70 -4.79
N LEU A 41 24.29 -21.38 -3.80
CA LEU A 41 24.36 -22.03 -2.49
C LEU A 41 23.95 -23.50 -2.54
N GLY A 42 22.95 -23.84 -3.36
CA GLY A 42 22.45 -25.20 -3.52
C GLY A 42 23.26 -26.11 -4.44
N ARG A 43 24.28 -25.60 -5.13
CA ARG A 43 25.01 -26.33 -6.20
C ARG A 43 25.61 -27.67 -5.73
N GLU A 44 26.08 -27.73 -4.51
CA GLU A 44 26.70 -28.97 -3.96
C GLU A 44 25.65 -30.05 -3.68
N GLN A 45 24.44 -29.63 -3.28
CA GLN A 45 23.32 -30.53 -2.99
C GLN A 45 22.72 -31.13 -4.28
N VAL A 46 22.69 -30.36 -5.37
CA VAL A 46 22.17 -30.85 -6.66
C VAL A 46 23.24 -31.43 -7.57
N GLY A 47 24.51 -31.37 -7.18
CA GLY A 47 25.63 -31.99 -7.92
C GLY A 47 26.08 -31.24 -9.16
N GLY A 48 25.78 -29.93 -9.27
CA GLY A 48 26.19 -29.13 -10.43
C GLY A 48 25.59 -27.73 -10.50
N GLY A 49 25.84 -27.05 -11.61
CA GLY A 49 25.23 -25.76 -11.89
C GLY A 49 23.75 -25.87 -12.28
N GLN A 50 23.00 -24.82 -12.03
CA GLN A 50 21.58 -24.72 -12.33
C GLN A 50 21.32 -23.51 -13.23
N GLN A 51 20.37 -23.63 -14.14
CA GLN A 51 19.83 -22.50 -14.87
C GLN A 51 18.69 -21.87 -14.08
N VAL A 52 18.71 -20.56 -13.95
CA VAL A 52 17.63 -19.78 -13.34
C VAL A 52 17.00 -18.94 -14.44
N ASP A 53 15.73 -19.20 -14.72
CA ASP A 53 14.91 -18.41 -15.63
C ASP A 53 13.92 -17.57 -14.83
N VAL A 54 13.90 -16.27 -15.06
CA VAL A 54 13.07 -15.32 -14.30
C VAL A 54 12.24 -14.47 -15.26
N SER A 55 10.94 -14.62 -15.18
CA SER A 55 9.99 -13.76 -15.87
C SER A 55 9.78 -12.46 -15.07
N CYS A 56 10.14 -11.31 -15.64
CA CYS A 56 9.86 -10.02 -15.04
C CYS A 56 8.34 -9.79 -14.81
N ALA A 57 7.50 -10.31 -15.71
CA ALA A 57 6.05 -10.22 -15.56
C ALA A 57 5.53 -11.02 -14.36
N GLU A 58 6.08 -12.22 -14.13
CA GLU A 58 5.72 -13.04 -12.97
C GLU A 58 6.31 -12.47 -11.68
N ALA A 59 7.53 -11.94 -11.71
CA ALA A 59 8.15 -11.30 -10.56
C ALA A 59 7.31 -10.10 -10.06
N ILE A 60 6.88 -9.22 -10.95
CA ILE A 60 6.02 -8.10 -10.57
C ILE A 60 4.62 -8.56 -10.15
N ALA A 61 4.06 -9.59 -10.80
CA ALA A 61 2.79 -10.16 -10.42
C ALA A 61 2.84 -10.77 -9.01
N ALA A 62 3.91 -11.45 -8.64
CA ALA A 62 4.08 -12.01 -7.31
C ALA A 62 4.12 -10.94 -6.20
N VAL A 63 4.74 -9.79 -6.48
CA VAL A 63 4.83 -8.68 -5.51
C VAL A 63 3.49 -7.95 -5.34
N PHE A 64 2.83 -7.62 -6.45
CA PHE A 64 1.60 -6.80 -6.39
C PHE A 64 0.31 -7.61 -6.27
N VAL A 65 0.34 -8.88 -6.65
CA VAL A 65 -0.86 -9.70 -6.85
C VAL A 65 -0.88 -10.92 -5.95
N GLY A 66 0.28 -11.34 -5.46
CA GLY A 66 0.45 -12.65 -4.82
C GLY A 66 -0.42 -12.90 -3.61
N GLY A 67 -0.82 -11.86 -2.87
CA GLY A 67 -1.68 -12.01 -1.70
C GLY A 67 -3.16 -11.74 -1.94
N GLN A 68 -3.50 -10.88 -2.89
CA GLN A 68 -4.84 -10.30 -2.93
C GLN A 68 -5.67 -10.74 -4.14
N ASN A 69 -5.09 -10.86 -5.32
CA ASN A 69 -5.87 -11.15 -6.52
C ASN A 69 -5.79 -12.59 -6.99
N ILE A 70 -4.61 -13.20 -7.00
CA ILE A 70 -4.48 -14.61 -7.42
C ILE A 70 -5.14 -15.50 -6.39
N GLY A 71 -4.89 -15.23 -5.09
CA GLY A 71 -5.53 -15.97 -3.99
C GLY A 71 -7.04 -15.77 -3.96
N GLY A 72 -7.53 -14.55 -4.06
CA GLY A 72 -8.96 -14.23 -4.09
C GLY A 72 -9.65 -14.84 -5.31
N TYR A 73 -9.05 -14.75 -6.49
CA TYR A 73 -9.60 -15.41 -7.68
C TYR A 73 -9.65 -16.93 -7.54
N ALA A 74 -8.59 -17.54 -6.99
CA ALA A 74 -8.57 -18.99 -6.79
C ALA A 74 -9.60 -19.48 -5.77
N GLN A 75 -9.93 -18.65 -4.78
CA GLN A 75 -10.92 -18.97 -3.74
C GLN A 75 -12.35 -18.66 -4.19
N ASP A 76 -12.59 -17.49 -4.71
CA ASP A 76 -13.94 -16.94 -4.91
C ASP A 76 -14.31 -16.75 -6.39
N GLY A 77 -13.38 -16.92 -7.32
CA GLY A 77 -13.56 -16.65 -8.75
C GLY A 77 -13.79 -15.16 -9.07
N LYS A 78 -13.54 -14.26 -8.13
CA LYS A 78 -13.76 -12.82 -8.30
C LYS A 78 -12.53 -12.13 -8.84
N PHE A 79 -12.74 -11.28 -9.84
CA PHE A 79 -11.73 -10.36 -10.32
C PHE A 79 -11.86 -9.02 -9.61
N GLU A 80 -10.83 -8.63 -8.90
CA GLU A 80 -10.77 -7.29 -8.36
C GLU A 80 -10.61 -6.25 -9.48
N ARG A 81 -11.19 -5.07 -9.26
CA ARG A 81 -11.14 -3.94 -10.19
C ARG A 81 -10.37 -2.80 -9.53
N ARG A 82 -9.87 -1.89 -10.36
CA ARG A 82 -9.32 -0.63 -9.86
C ARG A 82 -10.40 0.12 -9.09
N THR A 83 -10.03 0.65 -7.94
CA THR A 83 -10.91 1.41 -7.05
C THR A 83 -10.59 2.91 -7.03
N GLY A 84 -9.62 3.34 -7.81
CA GLY A 84 -9.09 4.70 -7.74
C GLY A 84 -8.00 4.78 -6.69
N VAL A 85 -8.27 5.51 -5.61
CA VAL A 85 -7.34 5.67 -4.49
C VAL A 85 -7.80 4.80 -3.32
N GLY A 86 -6.86 4.13 -2.67
CA GLY A 86 -7.12 3.29 -1.51
C GLY A 86 -6.97 1.80 -1.77
N MET A 87 -7.02 1.04 -0.70
CA MET A 87 -6.96 -0.42 -0.72
C MET A 87 -8.34 -1.00 -0.38
N PRO A 88 -8.86 -1.96 -1.14
CA PRO A 88 -10.17 -2.55 -0.87
C PRO A 88 -10.21 -3.42 0.38
N LEU A 89 -9.05 -3.79 0.92
CA LEU A 89 -8.92 -4.76 2.02
C LEU A 89 -8.90 -4.15 3.41
N GLY A 90 -9.05 -2.85 3.53
CA GLY A 90 -9.06 -2.19 4.83
C GLY A 90 -8.99 -0.68 4.72
N ALA A 91 -9.47 0.01 5.75
CA ALA A 91 -9.39 1.46 5.86
C ALA A 91 -8.96 1.88 7.29
N PRO A 92 -8.28 3.03 7.41
CA PRO A 92 -7.72 3.83 6.32
C PRO A 92 -6.43 3.22 5.75
N ALA A 93 -6.33 3.16 4.43
CA ALA A 93 -5.15 2.72 3.70
C ALA A 93 -5.12 3.44 2.34
N THR A 94 -4.71 4.71 2.33
CA THR A 94 -4.78 5.55 1.14
C THR A 94 -3.93 6.80 1.25
N ILE A 95 -3.85 7.56 0.15
CA ILE A 95 -3.31 8.92 0.13
C ILE A 95 -4.44 9.88 0.51
N VAL A 96 -4.22 10.66 1.56
CA VAL A 96 -5.17 11.63 2.10
C VAL A 96 -4.62 13.05 1.91
N PRO A 97 -5.44 14.01 1.46
CA PRO A 97 -5.01 15.40 1.38
C PRO A 97 -4.77 16.00 2.76
N CYS A 98 -3.88 16.97 2.84
CA CYS A 98 -3.61 17.74 4.04
C CYS A 98 -3.32 19.21 3.68
N LYS A 99 -3.09 20.06 4.66
CA LYS A 99 -2.93 21.51 4.48
C LYS A 99 -1.91 21.93 3.41
N ASP A 100 -0.82 21.18 3.25
CA ASP A 100 0.32 21.52 2.39
C ASP A 100 0.71 20.40 1.41
N GLY A 101 -0.21 19.49 1.12
CA GLY A 101 0.00 18.40 0.18
C GLY A 101 -0.77 17.14 0.53
N HIS A 102 -0.07 16.01 0.66
CA HIS A 102 -0.70 14.72 0.92
C HIS A 102 0.14 13.90 1.90
N VAL A 103 -0.52 12.99 2.59
CA VAL A 103 0.10 11.94 3.40
C VAL A 103 -0.39 10.57 2.92
N TRP A 104 0.50 9.58 2.89
CA TRP A 104 0.11 8.18 2.85
C TRP A 104 -0.24 7.74 4.25
N MET A 105 -1.45 7.25 4.44
CA MET A 105 -1.98 6.83 5.74
C MET A 105 -2.33 5.35 5.73
N LEU A 106 -1.85 4.64 6.75
CA LEU A 106 -2.20 3.25 7.00
C LEU A 106 -2.50 3.06 8.49
N ALA A 107 -3.73 2.68 8.84
CA ALA A 107 -4.11 2.39 10.22
C ALA A 107 -5.10 1.22 10.27
N LEU A 108 -4.66 0.04 9.82
CA LEU A 108 -5.49 -1.15 9.69
C LEU A 108 -5.60 -1.90 11.02
N GLU A 109 -4.47 -2.09 11.69
CA GLU A 109 -4.39 -2.86 12.92
C GLU A 109 -5.06 -2.13 14.09
N PRO A 110 -5.66 -2.85 15.06
CA PRO A 110 -6.33 -2.22 16.21
C PRO A 110 -5.44 -1.25 16.99
N GLY A 111 -4.15 -1.55 17.12
CA GLY A 111 -3.18 -0.68 17.78
C GLY A 111 -2.95 0.62 17.02
N GLN A 112 -2.86 0.55 15.69
CA GLN A 112 -2.69 1.70 14.81
C GLN A 112 -3.94 2.58 14.82
N TRP A 113 -5.13 1.97 14.75
CA TRP A 113 -6.41 2.69 14.85
C TRP A 113 -6.55 3.47 16.14
N LYS A 114 -6.26 2.82 17.28
CA LYS A 114 -6.23 3.50 18.59
C LYS A 114 -5.14 4.58 18.68
N GLY A 115 -4.00 4.35 18.03
CA GLY A 115 -2.94 5.36 17.90
C GLY A 115 -3.43 6.59 17.16
N LEU A 116 -4.06 6.39 16.01
CA LEU A 116 -4.66 7.47 15.22
C LEU A 116 -5.73 8.22 16.00
N ALA A 117 -6.61 7.51 16.71
CA ALA A 117 -7.63 8.12 17.56
C ALA A 117 -7.01 9.07 18.58
N ARG A 118 -5.96 8.62 19.29
CA ARG A 118 -5.26 9.49 20.27
C ARG A 118 -4.68 10.74 19.63
N VAL A 119 -4.05 10.60 18.47
CA VAL A 119 -3.47 11.74 17.75
C VAL A 119 -4.53 12.72 17.27
N MET A 120 -5.70 12.22 16.88
CA MET A 120 -6.85 13.03 16.46
C MET A 120 -7.64 13.64 17.66
N GLY A 121 -7.31 13.27 18.90
CA GLY A 121 -8.00 13.77 20.09
C GLY A 121 -9.20 12.92 20.51
N ASN A 122 -9.22 11.65 20.15
CA ASN A 122 -10.26 10.67 20.44
C ASN A 122 -11.68 11.15 20.02
N PRO A 123 -11.92 11.46 18.75
CA PRO A 123 -13.23 11.91 18.33
C PRO A 123 -14.25 10.76 18.47
N GLU A 124 -15.46 11.08 18.94
CA GLU A 124 -16.50 10.10 19.26
C GLU A 124 -16.86 9.17 18.09
N TRP A 125 -16.79 9.69 16.86
CA TRP A 125 -17.10 8.88 15.68
C TRP A 125 -16.16 7.67 15.49
N MET A 126 -14.92 7.71 16.02
CA MET A 126 -14.00 6.59 15.95
C MET A 126 -14.41 5.40 16.82
N GLU A 127 -15.31 5.61 17.79
CA GLU A 127 -15.86 4.57 18.66
C GLU A 127 -17.12 3.91 18.07
N LEU A 128 -17.64 4.41 16.94
CA LEU A 128 -18.82 3.81 16.31
C LEU A 128 -18.53 2.36 15.87
N GLU A 129 -19.49 1.47 16.07
CA GLU A 129 -19.37 0.04 15.78
C GLU A 129 -18.94 -0.21 14.33
N MET A 130 -19.44 0.59 13.38
CA MET A 130 -19.11 0.51 11.96
C MET A 130 -17.62 0.83 11.65
N PHE A 131 -16.86 1.36 12.62
CA PHE A 131 -15.45 1.70 12.45
C PHE A 131 -14.49 0.88 13.33
N GLN A 132 -14.98 -0.11 14.09
CA GLN A 132 -14.12 -0.91 14.97
C GLN A 132 -13.26 -1.92 14.22
N ASP A 133 -13.75 -2.45 13.11
CA ASP A 133 -13.05 -3.43 12.27
C ASP A 133 -12.54 -2.81 10.97
N MET A 134 -11.35 -3.23 10.49
CA MET A 134 -10.74 -2.65 9.30
C MET A 134 -11.54 -2.91 8.02
N PHE A 135 -12.23 -4.04 7.93
CA PHE A 135 -13.07 -4.37 6.77
C PHE A 135 -14.38 -3.58 6.82
N ALA A 136 -14.97 -3.43 8.01
CA ALA A 136 -16.13 -2.57 8.22
C ALA A 136 -15.79 -1.11 7.87
N ARG A 137 -14.62 -0.61 8.25
CA ARG A 137 -14.13 0.71 7.82
C ARG A 137 -14.00 0.82 6.31
N ALA A 138 -13.48 -0.21 5.63
CA ALA A 138 -13.37 -0.21 4.18
C ALA A 138 -14.75 -0.19 3.48
N GLN A 139 -15.73 -0.89 4.02
CA GLN A 139 -17.12 -0.85 3.53
C GLN A 139 -17.80 0.52 3.72
N ASN A 140 -17.32 1.29 4.71
CA ASN A 140 -17.81 2.63 5.02
C ASN A 140 -16.77 3.72 4.67
N ALA A 141 -15.96 3.48 3.64
CA ALA A 141 -14.89 4.38 3.23
C ALA A 141 -15.40 5.79 2.90
N ASP A 142 -16.55 5.90 2.26
CA ASP A 142 -17.19 7.17 1.92
C ASP A 142 -17.57 8.01 3.16
N ALA A 143 -17.78 7.36 4.30
CA ALA A 143 -18.09 8.03 5.56
C ALA A 143 -16.81 8.39 6.33
N ILE A 144 -15.82 7.50 6.37
CA ILE A 144 -14.64 7.66 7.22
C ILE A 144 -13.62 8.66 6.64
N TYR A 145 -13.38 8.65 5.33
CA TYR A 145 -12.36 9.53 4.74
C TYR A 145 -12.67 11.02 4.88
N PRO A 146 -13.89 11.52 4.67
CA PRO A 146 -14.19 12.93 4.95
C PRO A 146 -13.90 13.37 6.39
N LEU A 147 -14.18 12.50 7.38
CA LEU A 147 -13.91 12.77 8.80
C LEU A 147 -12.41 12.83 9.10
N ILE A 148 -11.62 11.98 8.45
CA ILE A 148 -10.15 12.03 8.55
C ILE A 148 -9.62 13.28 7.86
N GLU A 149 -10.14 13.62 6.68
CA GLU A 149 -9.72 14.79 5.89
C GLU A 149 -9.99 16.11 6.64
N GLU A 150 -11.10 16.22 7.34
CA GLU A 150 -11.38 17.39 8.18
C GLU A 150 -10.23 17.65 9.19
N TRP A 151 -9.66 16.62 9.76
CA TRP A 151 -8.54 16.72 10.67
C TRP A 151 -7.21 16.97 9.94
N THR A 152 -6.93 16.27 8.83
CA THR A 152 -5.65 16.39 8.11
C THR A 152 -5.51 17.73 7.40
N MET A 153 -6.60 18.29 6.87
CA MET A 153 -6.60 19.59 6.17
C MET A 153 -6.20 20.77 7.05
N THR A 154 -6.24 20.62 8.36
CA THR A 154 -5.80 21.68 9.30
C THR A 154 -4.32 21.60 9.67
N ARG A 155 -3.58 20.58 9.21
CA ARG A 155 -2.20 20.27 9.63
C ARG A 155 -1.28 20.07 8.45
N SER A 156 0.03 20.33 8.67
CA SER A 156 1.04 20.04 7.65
C SER A 156 1.32 18.53 7.57
N LYS A 157 1.76 18.08 6.40
CA LYS A 157 2.12 16.68 6.18
C LYS A 157 3.22 16.18 7.13
N TRP A 158 4.15 17.07 7.49
CA TRP A 158 5.24 16.74 8.40
C TRP A 158 4.76 16.61 9.85
N GLU A 159 3.91 17.54 10.31
CA GLU A 159 3.28 17.44 11.63
C GLU A 159 2.46 16.15 11.77
N ILE A 160 1.67 15.81 10.75
CA ILE A 160 0.87 14.59 10.75
C ILE A 160 1.78 13.36 10.85
N MET A 161 2.83 13.31 10.02
CA MET A 161 3.78 12.21 9.99
C MET A 161 4.43 11.99 11.37
N GLU A 162 5.04 13.02 11.93
CA GLU A 162 5.74 12.95 13.22
C GLU A 162 4.81 12.46 14.34
N ARG A 163 3.69 13.13 14.54
CA ARG A 163 2.74 12.80 15.62
C ARG A 163 2.17 11.39 15.48
N CYS A 164 1.88 10.96 14.25
CA CYS A 164 1.32 9.64 14.02
C CYS A 164 2.38 8.54 14.18
N GLN A 165 3.61 8.75 13.72
CA GLN A 165 4.70 7.80 13.91
C GLN A 165 5.07 7.63 15.39
N GLU A 166 5.09 8.71 16.16
CA GLU A 166 5.27 8.65 17.62
C GLU A 166 4.16 7.84 18.31
N ALA A 167 2.95 7.85 17.77
CA ALA A 167 1.83 7.06 18.26
C ALA A 167 1.78 5.62 17.70
N GLY A 168 2.78 5.21 16.90
CA GLY A 168 2.86 3.88 16.29
C GLY A 168 1.92 3.70 15.09
N VAL A 169 1.55 4.79 14.42
CA VAL A 169 0.71 4.75 13.20
C VAL A 169 1.60 4.97 11.97
N PRO A 170 1.64 4.03 11.02
CA PRO A 170 2.45 4.15 9.80
C PRO A 170 1.84 5.19 8.85
N ILE A 171 2.28 6.41 9.00
CA ILE A 171 1.93 7.53 8.12
C ILE A 171 3.21 8.17 7.60
N THR A 172 3.24 8.52 6.33
CA THR A 172 4.37 9.23 5.74
C THR A 172 3.91 10.39 4.87
N ALA A 173 4.70 11.47 4.88
CA ALA A 173 4.49 12.59 3.98
C ALA A 173 4.74 12.18 2.54
N VAL A 174 3.85 12.54 1.63
CA VAL A 174 4.09 12.39 0.18
C VAL A 174 5.07 13.47 -0.25
N SER A 175 6.27 13.05 -0.63
CA SER A 175 7.33 13.94 -1.09
C SER A 175 7.23 14.16 -2.61
N SER A 176 7.55 15.36 -3.06
CA SER A 176 7.76 15.69 -4.46
C SER A 176 9.26 15.93 -4.72
N PRO A 177 9.75 15.79 -5.97
CA PRO A 177 11.07 16.24 -6.32
C PRO A 177 11.26 17.72 -5.93
N GLY A 178 12.23 18.02 -5.08
CA GLY A 178 12.44 19.36 -4.54
C GLY A 178 11.73 19.68 -3.22
N SER A 179 10.92 18.78 -2.67
CA SER A 179 10.50 18.90 -1.27
C SER A 179 11.73 18.73 -0.39
N PRO A 180 11.99 19.63 0.60
CA PRO A 180 13.04 19.37 1.56
C PRO A 180 12.71 18.03 2.25
N ALA A 181 13.67 17.08 2.22
CA ALA A 181 13.60 15.98 3.15
C ALA A 181 13.51 16.61 4.54
N ALA A 182 12.58 16.14 5.38
CA ALA A 182 12.61 16.54 6.77
C ALA A 182 14.05 16.29 7.26
N ALA A 183 14.68 17.30 7.80
CA ALA A 183 15.98 17.13 8.44
C ALA A 183 15.72 16.15 9.59
N MET A 184 16.13 14.90 9.37
CA MET A 184 16.14 13.88 10.42
C MET A 184 17.18 14.28 11.46
#